data_c984f66c1b3b586ebfaf96403c485c79
#
_entry.id   c984f66c1b3b586ebfaf96403c485c79
#
_cell.length_a   1.000
_cell.length_b   1.000
_cell.length_c   1.000
_cell.angle_alpha   90.00
_cell.angle_beta   90.00
_cell.angle_gamma   90.00
#
_symmetry.space_group_name_H-M   'P 1'
#
loop_
_entity.id
_entity.type
_entity.pdbx_description
1 polymer ?
#
loop_
_entity_poly.entity_id
_entity_poly.type
_entity_poly.pdbx_seq_one_letter_code
_entity_poly.pdbx_strand_id
1 'polypeptide(L)'
;LGRAESELIGQPAELVLSAFLPIFEQALTRPSGFAEGQVDIDRKGDSRSLFARVTTESSEDAAHGHVLTFDDITDLVSAQRNSAWADIARRIAHEIKNPLTPIQLSAERLKRKYGSQIQSDRQVFDQCTDTIIRQVGDIGRMVDEFSSFARMPKAVPEPQELASIVREATVLQRVASSDIDIELDVRNGEFVFPFDRRLITQAITNLVKNARESIETRLQQTPEPRGHIGVEAGLDSEQPYIRVTDNGIGLPRENRHRLAEPYMTTREKGTGLGLAIVKRIMEEHGGRLILEDAPAAADGIQGARVTLLFGKLV
;
A
#
# COMPACT_ATOMS: atom_id res chain seq x y z
N LEU A 1 -3.19 -9.05 -26.55
CA LEU A 1 -3.83 -8.01 -27.35
C LEU A 1 -5.33 -7.85 -27.06
N GLY A 2 -6.00 -8.88 -26.52
CA GLY A 2 -7.41 -8.87 -26.10
C GLY A 2 -8.41 -8.67 -27.22
N ARG A 3 -8.05 -9.07 -28.39
CA ARG A 3 -8.92 -9.25 -29.53
C ARG A 3 -8.96 -10.73 -29.90
N ALA A 4 -10.04 -11.20 -30.45
CA ALA A 4 -10.12 -12.57 -30.92
C ALA A 4 -9.20 -12.76 -32.14
N GLU A 5 -8.64 -13.94 -32.31
CA GLU A 5 -7.77 -14.26 -33.45
C GLU A 5 -8.43 -13.92 -34.80
N SER A 6 -9.74 -14.21 -34.94
CA SER A 6 -10.52 -13.89 -36.11
C SER A 6 -10.63 -12.39 -36.43
N GLU A 7 -10.40 -11.51 -35.46
CA GLU A 7 -10.43 -10.06 -35.65
C GLU A 7 -9.05 -9.50 -36.08
N LEU A 8 -8.01 -10.33 -35.95
CA LEU A 8 -6.64 -9.94 -36.26
C LEU A 8 -6.19 -10.39 -37.64
N ILE A 9 -6.68 -11.55 -38.08
CA ILE A 9 -6.31 -12.14 -39.40
C ILE A 9 -6.79 -11.25 -40.53
N GLY A 10 -5.83 -10.91 -41.42
CA GLY A 10 -6.10 -10.07 -42.62
C GLY A 10 -6.15 -8.58 -42.37
N GLN A 11 -5.93 -8.13 -41.13
CA GLN A 11 -5.84 -6.70 -40.79
C GLN A 11 -4.41 -6.16 -40.98
N PRO A 12 -4.24 -4.92 -41.44
CA PRO A 12 -2.92 -4.29 -41.48
C PRO A 12 -2.27 -4.26 -40.11
N ALA A 13 -1.00 -4.67 -40.02
CA ALA A 13 -0.24 -4.69 -38.77
C ALA A 13 -0.20 -3.30 -38.07
N GLU A 14 -0.18 -2.24 -38.82
CA GLU A 14 -0.21 -0.85 -38.36
C GLU A 14 -1.46 -0.52 -37.54
N LEU A 15 -2.60 -1.09 -37.87
CA LEU A 15 -3.86 -0.87 -37.15
C LEU A 15 -3.98 -1.73 -35.88
N VAL A 16 -3.38 -2.92 -35.91
CA VAL A 16 -3.54 -3.91 -34.83
C VAL A 16 -2.40 -3.87 -33.85
N LEU A 17 -1.19 -3.56 -34.33
CA LEU A 17 0.08 -3.64 -33.61
C LEU A 17 0.75 -2.26 -33.52
N SER A 18 -0.01 -1.16 -33.46
CA SER A 18 0.50 0.21 -33.47
C SER A 18 1.60 0.49 -32.41
N ALA A 19 1.48 -0.13 -31.24
CA ALA A 19 2.48 0.01 -30.16
C ALA A 19 3.84 -0.62 -30.53
N PHE A 20 3.89 -1.56 -31.47
CA PHE A 20 5.11 -2.25 -31.90
C PHE A 20 5.74 -1.66 -33.15
N LEU A 21 5.10 -0.69 -33.82
CA LEU A 21 5.61 -0.06 -35.04
C LEU A 21 7.06 0.41 -34.95
N PRO A 22 7.52 1.05 -33.87
CA PRO A 22 8.90 1.48 -33.77
C PRO A 22 9.91 0.33 -33.86
N ILE A 23 9.56 -0.88 -33.39
CA ILE A 23 10.42 -2.06 -33.45
C ILE A 23 10.40 -2.64 -34.87
N PHE A 24 9.25 -2.65 -35.53
CA PHE A 24 9.14 -3.03 -36.95
C PHE A 24 10.00 -2.14 -37.85
N GLU A 25 9.91 -0.82 -37.70
CA GLU A 25 10.72 0.14 -38.46
C GLU A 25 12.22 -0.07 -38.26
N GLN A 26 12.64 -0.34 -37.01
CA GLN A 26 14.01 -0.66 -36.71
C GLN A 26 14.46 -1.99 -37.37
N ALA A 27 13.62 -3.02 -37.38
CA ALA A 27 13.95 -4.28 -38.03
C ALA A 27 14.10 -4.12 -39.56
N LEU A 28 13.23 -3.31 -40.17
CA LEU A 28 13.28 -3.02 -41.61
C LEU A 28 14.53 -2.24 -42.04
N THR A 29 15.04 -1.36 -41.18
CA THR A 29 16.21 -0.54 -41.49
C THR A 29 17.54 -1.21 -41.19
N ARG A 30 17.55 -2.29 -40.40
CA ARG A 30 18.77 -3.01 -40.04
C ARG A 30 19.12 -4.10 -41.07
N PRO A 31 20.40 -4.22 -41.47
CA PRO A 31 20.82 -5.30 -42.39
C PRO A 31 20.54 -6.71 -41.86
N SER A 32 20.45 -6.90 -40.55
CA SER A 32 20.13 -8.18 -39.92
C SER A 32 18.66 -8.57 -40.01
N GLY A 33 17.77 -7.63 -40.39
CA GLY A 33 16.32 -7.84 -40.34
C GLY A 33 15.76 -8.11 -38.93
N PHE A 34 16.52 -7.77 -37.90
CA PHE A 34 16.19 -8.06 -36.49
C PHE A 34 16.19 -6.79 -35.63
N ALA A 35 15.14 -6.65 -34.82
CA ALA A 35 15.08 -5.64 -33.77
C ALA A 35 14.36 -6.19 -32.53
N GLU A 36 14.75 -5.69 -31.38
CA GLU A 36 14.08 -6.00 -30.10
C GLU A 36 13.98 -4.74 -29.24
N GLY A 37 12.99 -4.72 -28.38
CA GLY A 37 12.78 -3.61 -27.46
C GLY A 37 11.62 -3.84 -26.51
N GLN A 38 11.56 -3.00 -25.50
CA GLN A 38 10.44 -2.95 -24.55
C GLN A 38 9.33 -2.05 -25.10
N VAL A 39 8.09 -2.51 -24.99
CA VAL A 39 6.88 -1.78 -25.36
C VAL A 39 5.91 -1.79 -24.19
N ASP A 40 5.50 -0.61 -23.75
CA ASP A 40 4.47 -0.47 -22.74
C ASP A 40 3.10 -0.31 -23.42
N ILE A 41 2.13 -1.14 -23.02
CA ILE A 41 0.76 -1.14 -23.53
C ILE A 41 -0.17 -0.79 -22.38
N ASP A 42 -0.94 0.28 -22.53
CA ASP A 42 -2.02 0.62 -21.61
C ASP A 42 -3.36 0.16 -22.17
N ARG A 43 -4.08 -0.64 -21.38
CA ARG A 43 -5.36 -1.16 -21.74
C ARG A 43 -6.37 -1.05 -20.61
N LYS A 44 -7.31 -0.12 -20.72
CA LYS A 44 -8.39 0.10 -19.74
C LYS A 44 -7.89 0.26 -18.30
N GLY A 45 -6.70 0.87 -18.13
CA GLY A 45 -6.07 1.07 -16.84
C GLY A 45 -5.19 -0.10 -16.36
N ASP A 46 -5.00 -1.15 -17.17
CA ASP A 46 -4.03 -2.22 -16.96
C ASP A 46 -2.82 -1.96 -17.87
N SER A 47 -1.72 -1.47 -17.30
CA SER A 47 -0.47 -1.19 -18.03
C SER A 47 0.43 -2.41 -17.98
N ARG A 48 0.86 -2.90 -19.15
CA ARG A 48 1.75 -4.04 -19.32
C ARG A 48 3.01 -3.67 -20.07
N SER A 49 4.13 -4.18 -19.59
CA SER A 49 5.43 -4.07 -20.23
C SER A 49 5.75 -5.37 -20.98
N LEU A 50 5.84 -5.28 -22.30
CA LEU A 50 6.16 -6.42 -23.15
C LEU A 50 7.57 -6.28 -23.72
N PHE A 51 8.36 -7.34 -23.70
CA PHE A 51 9.61 -7.42 -24.45
C PHE A 51 9.34 -8.02 -25.80
N ALA A 52 9.42 -7.22 -26.86
CA ALA A 52 9.08 -7.60 -28.22
C ALA A 52 10.30 -7.81 -29.08
N ARG A 53 10.25 -8.80 -29.97
CA ARG A 53 11.27 -9.10 -30.98
C ARG A 53 10.60 -9.20 -32.33
N VAL A 54 11.17 -8.53 -33.33
CA VAL A 54 10.74 -8.59 -34.73
C VAL A 54 11.89 -9.17 -35.54
N THR A 55 11.59 -10.19 -36.32
CA THR A 55 12.49 -10.75 -37.31
C THR A 55 11.84 -10.67 -38.69
N THR A 56 12.57 -10.14 -39.66
CA THR A 56 12.15 -10.04 -41.04
C THR A 56 12.74 -11.23 -41.80
N GLU A 57 11.88 -12.02 -42.44
CA GLU A 57 12.31 -13.12 -43.28
C GLU A 57 12.54 -12.59 -44.70
N SER A 58 13.78 -12.71 -45.21
CA SER A 58 14.11 -12.37 -46.60
C SER A 58 13.87 -13.60 -47.45
N SER A 59 12.82 -13.58 -48.27
CA SER A 59 12.65 -14.54 -49.36
C SER A 59 13.12 -13.91 -50.67
N GLU A 60 13.80 -14.68 -51.52
CA GLU A 60 14.24 -14.21 -52.84
C GLU A 60 13.05 -13.87 -53.80
N ASP A 61 11.84 -14.30 -53.46
CA ASP A 61 10.59 -14.05 -54.19
C ASP A 61 9.60 -13.14 -53.42
N ALA A 62 9.94 -11.85 -53.28
CA ALA A 62 9.04 -10.69 -53.23
C ALA A 62 7.99 -10.53 -52.11
N ALA A 63 7.91 -11.33 -51.09
CA ALA A 63 7.06 -11.01 -49.92
C ALA A 63 7.89 -11.09 -48.60
N HIS A 64 8.30 -9.95 -48.06
CA HIS A 64 8.94 -9.93 -46.74
C HIS A 64 7.91 -10.28 -45.68
N GLY A 65 8.06 -11.44 -45.05
CA GLY A 65 7.33 -11.84 -43.86
C GLY A 65 8.00 -11.27 -42.60
N HIS A 66 7.21 -10.89 -41.63
CA HIS A 66 7.71 -10.49 -40.33
C HIS A 66 7.15 -11.40 -39.23
N VAL A 67 8.00 -11.83 -38.32
CA VAL A 67 7.59 -12.57 -37.14
C VAL A 67 7.77 -11.66 -35.94
N LEU A 68 6.68 -11.35 -35.22
CA LEU A 68 6.69 -10.67 -33.96
C LEU A 68 6.46 -11.68 -32.84
N THR A 69 7.40 -11.76 -31.92
CA THR A 69 7.25 -12.46 -30.65
C THR A 69 7.31 -11.46 -29.51
N PHE A 70 6.59 -11.71 -28.43
CA PHE A 70 6.65 -10.87 -27.25
C PHE A 70 6.46 -11.68 -25.97
N ASP A 71 7.19 -11.30 -24.95
CA ASP A 71 7.09 -11.86 -23.60
C ASP A 71 6.54 -10.78 -22.65
N ASP A 72 5.61 -11.14 -21.77
CA ASP A 72 5.12 -10.24 -20.74
C ASP A 72 6.17 -10.16 -19.61
N ILE A 73 6.83 -9.02 -19.52
CA ILE A 73 7.86 -8.74 -18.52
C ILE A 73 7.38 -7.76 -17.43
N THR A 74 6.08 -7.55 -17.32
CA THR A 74 5.48 -6.59 -16.37
C THR A 74 5.95 -6.83 -14.95
N ASP A 75 5.90 -8.09 -14.50
CA ASP A 75 6.33 -8.47 -13.15
C ASP A 75 7.83 -8.27 -12.95
N LEU A 76 8.64 -8.57 -13.96
CA LEU A 76 10.10 -8.40 -13.92
C LEU A 76 10.49 -6.92 -13.80
N VAL A 77 9.90 -6.06 -14.64
CA VAL A 77 10.15 -4.61 -14.63
C VAL A 77 9.68 -4.00 -13.32
N SER A 78 8.50 -4.41 -12.83
CA SER A 78 7.95 -3.96 -11.56
C SER A 78 8.86 -4.38 -10.39
N ALA A 79 9.34 -5.62 -10.36
CA ALA A 79 10.25 -6.12 -9.34
C ALA A 79 11.58 -5.36 -9.35
N GLN A 80 12.14 -5.09 -10.54
CA GLN A 80 13.38 -4.33 -10.69
C GLN A 80 13.23 -2.87 -10.22
N ARG A 81 12.15 -2.19 -10.61
CA ARG A 81 11.82 -0.83 -10.15
C ARG A 81 11.65 -0.79 -8.64
N ASN A 82 10.91 -1.75 -8.08
CA ASN A 82 10.69 -1.84 -6.64
C ASN A 82 11.99 -2.09 -5.86
N SER A 83 12.88 -2.93 -6.37
CA SER A 83 14.19 -3.18 -5.75
C SER A 83 15.08 -1.94 -5.75
N ALA A 84 15.19 -1.27 -6.90
CA ALA A 84 15.97 -0.03 -7.02
C ALA A 84 15.40 1.08 -6.10
N TRP A 85 14.05 1.19 -6.03
CA TRP A 85 13.38 2.13 -5.15
C TRP A 85 13.62 1.83 -3.67
N ALA A 86 13.62 0.55 -3.26
CA ALA A 86 13.89 0.14 -1.89
C ALA A 86 15.29 0.54 -1.41
N ASP A 87 16.29 0.40 -2.28
CA ASP A 87 17.67 0.79 -1.96
C ASP A 87 17.84 2.32 -1.83
N ILE A 88 17.20 3.07 -2.73
CA ILE A 88 17.18 4.54 -2.67
C ILE A 88 16.47 5.01 -1.39
N ALA A 89 15.30 4.46 -1.09
CA ALA A 89 14.54 4.82 0.10
C ALA A 89 15.29 4.54 1.40
N ARG A 90 16.01 3.41 1.46
CA ARG A 90 16.88 3.07 2.58
C ARG A 90 17.97 4.11 2.77
N ARG A 91 18.64 4.48 1.69
CA ARG A 91 19.71 5.48 1.74
C ARG A 91 19.19 6.84 2.17
N ILE A 92 18.08 7.30 1.60
CA ILE A 92 17.42 8.56 1.99
C ILE A 92 17.02 8.51 3.47
N ALA A 93 16.43 7.42 3.95
CA ALA A 93 16.04 7.28 5.34
C ALA A 93 17.24 7.41 6.29
N HIS A 94 18.37 6.78 5.97
CA HIS A 94 19.59 6.93 6.77
C HIS A 94 20.15 8.36 6.71
N GLU A 95 20.17 8.97 5.53
CA GLU A 95 20.67 10.35 5.35
C GLU A 95 19.80 11.38 6.07
N ILE A 96 18.48 11.16 6.19
CA ILE A 96 17.57 12.01 6.97
C ILE A 96 17.72 11.76 8.47
N LYS A 97 17.84 10.50 8.93
CA LYS A 97 18.01 10.20 10.35
C LYS A 97 19.30 10.74 10.93
N ASN A 98 20.36 10.79 10.13
CA ASN A 98 21.68 11.26 10.57
C ASN A 98 21.65 12.67 11.20
N PRO A 99 21.02 13.69 10.61
CA PRO A 99 20.88 15.01 11.24
C PRO A 99 19.80 15.05 12.32
N LEU A 100 18.74 14.24 12.24
CA LEU A 100 17.64 14.27 13.22
C LEU A 100 18.07 13.82 14.61
N THR A 101 18.84 12.75 14.71
CA THR A 101 19.31 12.20 15.98
C THR A 101 20.10 13.24 16.81
N PRO A 102 21.13 13.94 16.28
CA PRO A 102 21.83 14.96 17.04
C PRO A 102 20.96 16.18 17.37
N ILE A 103 19.99 16.56 16.55
CA ILE A 103 19.04 17.64 16.85
C ILE A 103 18.19 17.26 18.07
N GLN A 104 17.61 16.05 18.06
CA GLN A 104 16.82 15.55 19.18
C GLN A 104 17.63 15.52 20.48
N LEU A 105 18.81 14.89 20.45
CA LEU A 105 19.69 14.80 21.61
C LEU A 105 20.12 16.18 22.14
N SER A 106 20.34 17.14 21.25
CA SER A 106 20.70 18.52 21.63
C SER A 106 19.53 19.21 22.32
N ALA A 107 18.30 19.07 21.80
CA ALA A 107 17.10 19.65 22.43
C ALA A 107 16.82 19.02 23.81
N GLU A 108 16.92 17.69 23.91
CA GLU A 108 16.78 16.96 25.18
C GLU A 108 17.85 17.37 26.19
N ARG A 109 19.10 17.54 25.75
CA ARG A 109 20.21 18.01 26.60
C ARG A 109 19.99 19.42 27.08
N LEU A 110 19.54 20.33 26.22
CA LEU A 110 19.19 21.71 26.57
C LEU A 110 18.10 21.71 27.66
N LYS A 111 17.01 20.97 27.42
CA LYS A 111 15.89 20.86 28.39
C LYS A 111 16.35 20.32 29.73
N ARG A 112 17.12 19.23 29.73
CA ARG A 112 17.62 18.61 30.98
C ARG A 112 18.61 19.52 31.74
N LYS A 113 19.54 20.19 31.00
CA LYS A 113 20.61 20.98 31.66
C LYS A 113 20.15 22.34 32.11
N TYR A 114 19.34 23.02 31.32
CA TYR A 114 19.00 24.42 31.54
C TYR A 114 17.56 24.65 32.00
N GLY A 115 16.68 23.69 31.90
CA GLY A 115 15.28 23.82 32.29
C GLY A 115 15.05 24.25 33.73
N SER A 116 15.91 23.82 34.67
CA SER A 116 15.85 24.26 36.07
C SER A 116 16.55 25.61 36.33
N GLN A 117 17.40 26.09 35.42
CA GLN A 117 18.20 27.30 35.58
C GLN A 117 17.52 28.53 34.97
N ILE A 118 16.61 28.33 34.01
CA ILE A 118 15.87 29.41 33.38
C ILE A 118 14.75 29.86 34.30
N GLN A 119 14.84 31.12 34.79
CA GLN A 119 13.85 31.74 35.69
C GLN A 119 12.88 32.63 34.90
N SER A 120 13.37 33.35 33.88
CA SER A 120 12.53 34.14 32.98
C SER A 120 12.15 33.31 31.76
N ASP A 121 10.91 33.46 31.29
CA ASP A 121 10.40 32.81 30.07
C ASP A 121 10.54 31.27 29.99
N ARG A 122 10.59 30.64 31.19
CA ARG A 122 10.71 29.18 31.30
C ARG A 122 9.66 28.43 30.50
N GLN A 123 8.43 28.91 30.50
CA GLN A 123 7.32 28.29 29.75
C GLN A 123 7.61 28.30 28.25
N VAL A 124 8.16 29.39 27.73
CA VAL A 124 8.53 29.51 26.31
C VAL A 124 9.65 28.52 25.97
N PHE A 125 10.67 28.44 26.83
CA PHE A 125 11.77 27.50 26.65
C PHE A 125 11.30 26.04 26.64
N ASP A 126 10.46 25.66 27.62
CA ASP A 126 9.90 24.30 27.71
C ASP A 126 9.04 24.01 26.44
N GLN A 127 8.18 24.94 26.03
CA GLN A 127 7.35 24.81 24.86
C GLN A 127 8.17 24.66 23.55
N CYS A 128 9.22 25.46 23.39
CA CYS A 128 10.10 25.39 22.22
C CYS A 128 10.86 24.05 22.15
N THR A 129 11.47 23.64 23.29
CA THR A 129 12.23 22.38 23.33
C THR A 129 11.33 21.17 23.15
N ASP A 130 10.13 21.15 23.74
CA ASP A 130 9.15 20.07 23.54
C ASP A 130 8.64 20.02 22.10
N THR A 131 8.45 21.17 21.48
CA THR A 131 8.06 21.24 20.08
C THR A 131 9.15 20.65 19.18
N ILE A 132 10.43 21.01 19.41
CA ILE A 132 11.55 20.45 18.63
C ILE A 132 11.63 18.93 18.82
N ILE A 133 11.62 18.43 20.06
CA ILE A 133 11.70 17.00 20.36
C ILE A 133 10.55 16.25 19.68
N ARG A 134 9.33 16.77 19.80
CA ARG A 134 8.15 16.17 19.18
C ARG A 134 8.25 16.14 17.65
N GLN A 135 8.60 17.27 17.00
CA GLN A 135 8.67 17.36 15.55
C GLN A 135 9.78 16.47 14.98
N VAL A 136 10.94 16.42 15.62
CA VAL A 136 12.03 15.52 15.22
C VAL A 136 11.61 14.06 15.35
N GLY A 137 10.93 13.71 16.44
CA GLY A 137 10.36 12.37 16.64
C GLY A 137 9.31 12.01 15.57
N ASP A 138 8.44 12.96 15.20
CA ASP A 138 7.43 12.78 14.16
C ASP A 138 8.08 12.52 12.79
N ILE A 139 9.08 13.33 12.40
CA ILE A 139 9.84 13.13 11.16
C ILE A 139 10.57 11.78 11.20
N GLY A 140 11.18 11.41 12.32
CA GLY A 140 11.83 10.11 12.48
C GLY A 140 10.88 8.94 12.21
N ARG A 141 9.67 8.99 12.77
CA ARG A 141 8.63 7.97 12.50
C ARG A 141 8.20 7.93 11.03
N MET A 142 8.00 9.09 10.39
CA MET A 142 7.67 9.17 8.95
C MET A 142 8.75 8.52 8.09
N VAL A 143 10.02 8.77 8.40
CA VAL A 143 11.16 8.20 7.70
C VAL A 143 11.24 6.67 7.90
N ASP A 144 10.92 6.18 9.10
CA ASP A 144 10.87 4.74 9.37
C ASP A 144 9.74 4.05 8.61
N GLU A 145 8.54 4.62 8.61
CA GLU A 145 7.39 4.11 7.84
C GLU A 145 7.69 4.12 6.33
N PHE A 146 8.31 5.19 5.81
CA PHE A 146 8.74 5.27 4.41
C PHE A 146 9.74 4.17 4.04
N SER A 147 10.79 4.02 4.85
CA SER A 147 11.80 2.98 4.62
C SER A 147 11.23 1.56 4.71
N SER A 148 10.28 1.33 5.61
CA SER A 148 9.58 0.06 5.77
C SER A 148 8.68 -0.25 4.57
N PHE A 149 7.93 0.76 4.09
CA PHE A 149 7.09 0.64 2.89
C PHE A 149 7.91 0.29 1.64
N ALA A 150 9.03 1.00 1.42
CA ALA A 150 9.89 0.78 0.27
C ALA A 150 10.57 -0.61 0.29
N ARG A 151 10.83 -1.17 1.48
CA ARG A 151 11.49 -2.48 1.67
C ARG A 151 10.53 -3.64 1.90
N MET A 152 9.25 -3.45 1.68
CA MET A 152 8.28 -4.51 1.95
C MET A 152 8.72 -5.81 1.23
N PRO A 153 9.07 -6.86 1.97
CA PRO A 153 9.49 -8.13 1.38
C PRO A 153 8.30 -8.79 0.69
N LYS A 154 8.58 -9.62 -0.29
CA LYS A 154 7.55 -10.51 -0.85
C LYS A 154 6.92 -11.35 0.25
N ALA A 155 5.62 -11.59 0.12
CA ALA A 155 4.93 -12.49 1.03
C ALA A 155 5.51 -13.91 0.92
N VAL A 156 5.67 -14.56 2.07
CA VAL A 156 6.00 -15.99 2.17
C VAL A 156 4.78 -16.67 2.78
N PRO A 157 3.80 -17.07 1.95
CA PRO A 157 2.57 -17.67 2.42
C PRO A 157 2.83 -19.06 3.02
N GLU A 158 2.37 -19.27 4.24
CA GLU A 158 2.37 -20.56 4.93
C GLU A 158 0.94 -20.88 5.38
N PRO A 159 0.53 -22.17 5.43
CA PRO A 159 -0.76 -22.55 5.97
C PRO A 159 -0.91 -22.05 7.41
N GLN A 160 -1.82 -21.13 7.65
CA GLN A 160 -2.04 -20.48 8.94
C GLN A 160 -3.54 -20.38 9.24
N GLU A 161 -3.87 -20.38 10.51
CA GLU A 161 -5.23 -20.14 10.99
C GLU A 161 -5.49 -18.63 11.13
N LEU A 162 -6.43 -18.10 10.35
CA LEU A 162 -6.72 -16.66 10.32
C LEU A 162 -7.23 -16.15 11.68
N ALA A 163 -8.10 -16.91 12.35
CA ALA A 163 -8.68 -16.53 13.62
C ALA A 163 -7.62 -16.31 14.71
N SER A 164 -6.58 -17.15 14.75
CA SER A 164 -5.48 -17.05 15.72
C SER A 164 -4.75 -15.71 15.58
N ILE A 165 -4.44 -15.29 14.34
CA ILE A 165 -3.67 -14.06 14.09
C ILE A 165 -4.50 -12.82 14.37
N VAL A 166 -5.78 -12.83 13.99
CA VAL A 166 -6.68 -11.70 14.28
C VAL A 166 -6.86 -11.53 15.78
N ARG A 167 -7.00 -12.62 16.54
CA ARG A 167 -7.06 -12.59 18.02
C ARG A 167 -5.79 -11.97 18.61
N GLU A 168 -4.62 -12.43 18.20
CA GLU A 168 -3.33 -11.95 18.71
C GLU A 168 -3.14 -10.45 18.40
N ALA A 169 -3.34 -10.04 17.16
CA ALA A 169 -3.21 -8.65 16.76
C ALA A 169 -4.19 -7.73 17.50
N THR A 170 -5.43 -8.19 17.73
CA THR A 170 -6.47 -7.42 18.43
C THR A 170 -6.17 -7.28 19.92
N VAL A 171 -5.68 -8.34 20.60
CA VAL A 171 -5.33 -8.30 22.03
C VAL A 171 -4.25 -7.26 22.30
N LEU A 172 -3.22 -7.18 21.46
CA LEU A 172 -2.16 -6.17 21.60
C LEU A 172 -2.71 -4.74 21.53
N GLN A 173 -3.69 -4.50 20.67
CA GLN A 173 -4.30 -3.17 20.53
C GLN A 173 -5.26 -2.83 21.68
N ARG A 174 -5.97 -3.82 22.24
CA ARG A 174 -6.83 -3.62 23.43
C ARG A 174 -6.05 -3.12 24.64
N VAL A 175 -4.87 -3.68 24.89
CA VAL A 175 -4.01 -3.26 26.01
C VAL A 175 -3.54 -1.81 25.85
N ALA A 176 -3.34 -1.36 24.61
CA ALA A 176 -2.86 -0.01 24.30
C ALA A 176 -3.96 1.08 24.32
N SER A 177 -5.24 0.71 24.45
CA SER A 177 -6.37 1.65 24.28
C SER A 177 -7.46 1.38 25.32
N SER A 178 -7.38 2.05 26.49
CA SER A 178 -8.37 1.91 27.58
C SER A 178 -9.72 2.57 27.29
N ASP A 179 -9.77 3.53 26.38
CA ASP A 179 -10.94 4.41 26.16
C ASP A 179 -11.77 4.02 24.95
N ILE A 180 -11.31 3.05 24.16
CA ILE A 180 -11.99 2.55 22.97
C ILE A 180 -12.30 1.07 23.16
N ASP A 181 -13.54 0.69 22.93
CA ASP A 181 -13.95 -0.71 22.98
C ASP A 181 -13.60 -1.40 21.66
N ILE A 182 -12.86 -2.52 21.74
CA ILE A 182 -12.46 -3.31 20.58
C ILE A 182 -13.10 -4.69 20.68
N GLU A 183 -14.06 -4.95 19.82
CA GLU A 183 -14.79 -6.21 19.74
C GLU A 183 -14.18 -7.09 18.62
N LEU A 184 -14.09 -8.40 18.89
CA LEU A 184 -13.62 -9.38 17.93
C LEU A 184 -14.75 -10.40 17.65
N ASP A 185 -15.13 -10.54 16.38
CA ASP A 185 -16.08 -11.54 15.91
C ASP A 185 -15.41 -12.46 14.86
N VAL A 186 -15.28 -13.74 15.18
CA VAL A 186 -14.74 -14.74 14.27
C VAL A 186 -15.88 -15.62 13.78
N ARG A 187 -16.22 -15.49 12.50
CA ARG A 187 -17.33 -16.19 11.85
C ARG A 187 -16.84 -17.41 11.06
N ASN A 188 -17.71 -18.40 10.91
CA ASN A 188 -17.48 -19.62 10.12
C ASN A 188 -16.36 -20.53 10.63
N GLY A 189 -16.00 -20.44 11.93
CA GLY A 189 -15.06 -21.36 12.56
C GLY A 189 -13.60 -21.11 12.23
N GLU A 190 -12.78 -22.08 12.60
CA GLU A 190 -11.35 -22.08 12.35
C GLU A 190 -11.09 -22.67 10.96
N PHE A 191 -10.48 -21.88 10.06
CA PHE A 191 -10.04 -22.36 8.76
C PHE A 191 -8.60 -21.95 8.50
N VAL A 192 -7.88 -22.78 7.78
CA VAL A 192 -6.46 -22.61 7.46
C VAL A 192 -6.32 -22.34 5.98
N PHE A 193 -5.56 -21.31 5.63
CA PHE A 193 -5.16 -21.03 4.25
C PHE A 193 -3.78 -20.37 4.22
N PRO A 194 -3.10 -20.36 3.05
CA PRO A 194 -1.75 -19.85 2.97
C PRO A 194 -1.72 -18.30 2.99
N PHE A 195 -1.01 -17.73 3.96
CA PHE A 195 -0.67 -16.31 4.02
C PHE A 195 0.58 -16.04 4.87
N ASP A 196 1.20 -14.88 4.72
CA ASP A 196 2.33 -14.43 5.55
C ASP A 196 1.81 -13.80 6.84
N ARG A 197 1.99 -14.53 7.96
CA ARG A 197 1.56 -14.11 9.31
C ARG A 197 2.02 -12.71 9.67
N ARG A 198 3.28 -12.40 9.41
CA ARG A 198 3.90 -11.12 9.77
C ARG A 198 3.27 -9.95 9.01
N LEU A 199 3.06 -10.11 7.70
CA LEU A 199 2.46 -9.08 6.85
C LEU A 199 0.98 -8.85 7.20
N ILE A 200 0.22 -9.92 7.44
CA ILE A 200 -1.19 -9.79 7.83
C ILE A 200 -1.33 -9.16 9.21
N THR A 201 -0.48 -9.53 10.19
CA THR A 201 -0.44 -8.85 11.49
C THR A 201 -0.16 -7.35 11.33
N GLN A 202 0.77 -6.97 10.45
CA GLN A 202 1.05 -5.56 10.14
C GLN A 202 -0.15 -4.85 9.51
N ALA A 203 -0.86 -5.51 8.59
CA ALA A 203 -2.06 -4.95 7.97
C ALA A 203 -3.16 -4.69 9.02
N ILE A 204 -3.46 -5.65 9.89
CA ILE A 204 -4.45 -5.51 10.96
C ILE A 204 -4.05 -4.35 11.90
N THR A 205 -2.78 -4.30 12.31
CA THR A 205 -2.26 -3.24 13.18
C THR A 205 -2.45 -1.86 12.56
N ASN A 206 -2.16 -1.70 11.27
CA ASN A 206 -2.36 -0.44 10.55
C ASN A 206 -3.85 -0.05 10.47
N LEU A 207 -4.75 -1.02 10.22
CA LEU A 207 -6.18 -0.75 10.17
C LEU A 207 -6.74 -0.35 11.52
N VAL A 208 -6.39 -1.07 12.60
CA VAL A 208 -6.86 -0.75 13.97
C VAL A 208 -6.29 0.58 14.43
N LYS A 209 -5.02 0.91 14.12
CA LYS A 209 -4.43 2.22 14.36
C LYS A 209 -5.21 3.33 13.65
N ASN A 210 -5.53 3.14 12.37
CA ASN A 210 -6.31 4.10 11.60
C ASN A 210 -7.72 4.31 12.18
N ALA A 211 -8.39 3.24 12.58
CA ALA A 211 -9.70 3.26 13.22
C ALA A 211 -9.66 4.04 14.54
N ARG A 212 -8.66 3.76 15.40
CA ARG A 212 -8.45 4.48 16.65
C ARG A 212 -8.26 5.97 16.44
N GLU A 213 -7.37 6.37 15.55
CA GLU A 213 -7.09 7.78 15.25
C GLU A 213 -8.34 8.50 14.70
N SER A 214 -9.15 7.79 13.90
CA SER A 214 -10.43 8.29 13.39
C SER A 214 -11.44 8.55 14.52
N ILE A 215 -11.53 7.62 15.48
CA ILE A 215 -12.36 7.75 16.68
C ILE A 215 -11.86 8.87 17.59
N GLU A 216 -10.57 8.95 17.87
CA GLU A 216 -9.96 10.01 18.69
C GLU A 216 -10.31 11.40 18.12
N THR A 217 -10.25 11.56 16.80
CA THR A 217 -10.62 12.80 16.11
C THR A 217 -12.11 13.11 16.29
N ARG A 218 -12.99 12.12 16.18
CA ARG A 218 -14.44 12.29 16.44
C ARG A 218 -14.71 12.69 17.89
N LEU A 219 -14.09 11.99 18.84
CA LEU A 219 -14.32 12.23 20.28
C LEU A 219 -13.88 13.62 20.73
N GLN A 220 -12.92 14.25 20.06
CA GLN A 220 -12.55 15.65 20.30
C GLN A 220 -13.69 16.62 19.90
N GLN A 221 -14.52 16.26 18.95
CA GLN A 221 -15.64 17.06 18.45
C GLN A 221 -16.96 16.67 19.12
N THR A 222 -17.17 15.37 19.30
CA THR A 222 -18.41 14.79 19.82
C THR A 222 -18.03 13.63 20.77
N PRO A 223 -18.07 13.84 22.11
CA PRO A 223 -17.62 12.84 23.09
C PRO A 223 -18.46 11.56 23.14
N GLU A 224 -19.73 11.65 22.78
CA GLU A 224 -20.67 10.52 22.74
C GLU A 224 -20.96 10.10 21.28
N PRO A 225 -21.20 8.82 20.98
CA PRO A 225 -21.02 7.66 21.86
C PRO A 225 -19.55 7.27 22.04
N ARG A 226 -19.30 6.36 22.99
CA ARG A 226 -17.95 5.80 23.22
C ARG A 226 -17.36 5.24 21.93
N GLY A 227 -16.03 5.33 21.82
CA GLY A 227 -15.29 4.76 20.69
C GLY A 227 -15.46 3.24 20.59
N HIS A 228 -15.74 2.74 19.39
CA HIS A 228 -15.93 1.32 19.14
C HIS A 228 -15.23 0.89 17.84
N ILE A 229 -14.48 -0.23 17.90
CA ILE A 229 -13.85 -0.89 16.77
C ILE A 229 -14.30 -2.33 16.74
N GLY A 230 -15.00 -2.73 15.69
CA GLY A 230 -15.31 -4.12 15.40
C GLY A 230 -14.27 -4.73 14.46
N VAL A 231 -13.67 -5.85 14.87
CA VAL A 231 -12.76 -6.63 14.02
C VAL A 231 -13.43 -7.96 13.73
N GLU A 232 -13.77 -8.20 12.47
CA GLU A 232 -14.41 -9.43 12.02
C GLU A 232 -13.44 -10.23 11.16
N ALA A 233 -13.48 -11.57 11.28
CA ALA A 233 -12.80 -12.47 10.37
C ALA A 233 -13.72 -13.64 10.01
N GLY A 234 -13.70 -14.07 8.75
CA GLY A 234 -14.59 -15.14 8.30
C GLY A 234 -14.38 -15.51 6.83
N LEU A 235 -15.39 -16.19 6.28
CA LEU A 235 -15.50 -16.55 4.87
C LEU A 235 -16.73 -15.85 4.26
N ASP A 236 -16.56 -15.20 3.14
CA ASP A 236 -17.62 -14.69 2.28
C ASP A 236 -17.51 -15.32 0.90
N SER A 237 -18.49 -16.15 0.52
CA SER A 237 -18.52 -16.82 -0.80
C SER A 237 -17.20 -17.56 -1.11
N GLU A 238 -16.67 -18.32 -0.13
CA GLU A 238 -15.39 -19.05 -0.20
C GLU A 238 -14.13 -18.17 -0.22
N GLN A 239 -14.26 -16.87 -0.01
CA GLN A 239 -13.15 -15.97 0.12
C GLN A 239 -12.90 -15.59 1.59
N PRO A 240 -11.72 -15.86 2.14
CA PRO A 240 -11.35 -15.38 3.45
C PRO A 240 -11.37 -13.84 3.49
N TYR A 241 -11.83 -13.29 4.61
CA TYR A 241 -11.79 -11.85 4.82
C TYR A 241 -11.41 -11.48 6.26
N ILE A 242 -10.82 -10.29 6.40
CA ILE A 242 -10.70 -9.56 7.66
C ILE A 242 -11.35 -8.22 7.44
N ARG A 243 -12.20 -7.79 8.37
CA ARG A 243 -12.93 -6.53 8.30
C ARG A 243 -12.73 -5.75 9.59
N VAL A 244 -12.35 -4.49 9.45
CA VAL A 244 -12.25 -3.55 10.57
C VAL A 244 -13.30 -2.47 10.34
N THR A 245 -14.20 -2.29 11.32
CA THR A 245 -15.26 -1.29 11.30
C THR A 245 -15.09 -0.37 12.50
N ASP A 246 -15.12 0.93 12.30
CA ASP A 246 -15.02 1.93 13.36
C ASP A 246 -16.25 2.85 13.37
N ASN A 247 -16.46 3.54 14.49
CA ASN A 247 -17.43 4.61 14.64
C ASN A 247 -16.76 6.01 14.72
N GLY A 248 -15.67 6.19 13.99
CA GLY A 248 -14.95 7.47 13.92
C GLY A 248 -15.58 8.48 12.97
N ILE A 249 -14.76 9.35 12.37
CA ILE A 249 -15.19 10.40 11.43
C ILE A 249 -15.58 9.87 10.04
N GLY A 250 -15.39 8.56 9.78
CA GLY A 250 -15.65 7.93 8.48
C GLY A 250 -14.60 8.24 7.42
N LEU A 251 -14.89 7.81 6.18
CA LEU A 251 -14.02 8.03 5.02
C LEU A 251 -14.43 9.31 4.27
N PRO A 252 -13.47 10.06 3.70
CA PRO A 252 -13.79 11.20 2.87
C PRO A 252 -14.62 10.76 1.65
N ARG A 253 -15.56 11.59 1.24
CA ARG A 253 -16.42 11.32 0.07
C ARG A 253 -15.68 11.53 -1.24
N GLU A 254 -14.80 12.52 -1.26
CA GLU A 254 -13.99 12.85 -2.44
C GLU A 254 -12.71 12.03 -2.49
N ASN A 255 -12.30 11.63 -3.68
CA ASN A 255 -11.04 10.90 -3.95
C ASN A 255 -10.84 9.62 -3.10
N ARG A 256 -11.92 8.95 -2.69
CA ARG A 256 -11.86 7.73 -1.86
C ARG A 256 -10.95 6.65 -2.46
N HIS A 257 -10.97 6.47 -3.78
CA HIS A 257 -10.12 5.51 -4.49
C HIS A 257 -8.62 5.80 -4.32
N ARG A 258 -8.24 7.06 -4.03
CA ARG A 258 -6.86 7.48 -3.84
C ARG A 258 -6.36 7.34 -2.40
N LEU A 259 -7.22 7.03 -1.43
CA LEU A 259 -6.82 6.91 -0.02
C LEU A 259 -5.77 5.81 0.23
N ALA A 260 -5.68 4.83 -0.66
CA ALA A 260 -4.67 3.78 -0.63
C ALA A 260 -3.45 4.09 -1.54
N GLU A 261 -3.35 5.31 -2.11
CA GLU A 261 -2.14 5.79 -2.75
C GLU A 261 -1.14 6.27 -1.68
N PRO A 262 0.16 6.05 -1.87
CA PRO A 262 1.18 6.55 -0.93
C PRO A 262 1.08 8.06 -0.74
N TYR A 263 1.28 8.53 0.49
CA TYR A 263 1.26 9.96 0.90
C TYR A 263 -0.11 10.65 0.81
N MET A 264 -1.17 9.93 0.48
CA MET A 264 -2.52 10.46 0.57
C MET A 264 -3.01 10.40 2.01
N THR A 265 -3.23 11.57 2.60
CA THR A 265 -3.78 11.70 3.95
C THR A 265 -4.68 12.93 4.04
N THR A 266 -5.77 12.80 4.78
CA THR A 266 -6.65 13.91 5.18
C THR A 266 -6.34 14.41 6.58
N ARG A 267 -5.33 13.82 7.25
CA ARG A 267 -4.98 14.09 8.65
C ARG A 267 -3.71 14.93 8.73
N GLU A 268 -3.69 15.94 9.61
CA GLU A 268 -2.52 16.82 9.81
C GLU A 268 -1.25 16.07 10.25
N LYS A 269 -1.40 14.96 10.99
CA LYS A 269 -0.28 14.16 11.53
C LYS A 269 -0.12 12.79 10.86
N GLY A 270 -0.89 12.50 9.82
CA GLY A 270 -0.82 11.22 9.12
C GLY A 270 0.30 11.18 8.08
N THR A 271 1.04 10.07 8.00
CA THR A 271 2.06 9.85 6.96
C THR A 271 1.46 9.55 5.59
N GLY A 272 0.19 9.13 5.55
CA GLY A 272 -0.49 8.66 4.33
C GLY A 272 0.05 7.32 3.81
N LEU A 273 0.85 6.59 4.59
CA LEU A 273 1.43 5.31 4.19
C LEU A 273 0.64 4.10 4.71
N GLY A 274 -0.14 4.25 5.78
CA GLY A 274 -0.81 3.12 6.44
C GLY A 274 -1.69 2.29 5.51
N LEU A 275 -2.61 2.92 4.75
CA LEU A 275 -3.48 2.22 3.80
C LEU A 275 -2.73 1.74 2.55
N ALA A 276 -1.70 2.46 2.11
CA ALA A 276 -0.83 2.04 1.01
C ALA A 276 -0.07 0.75 1.37
N ILE A 277 0.44 0.65 2.61
CA ILE A 277 1.05 -0.56 3.15
C ILE A 277 0.05 -1.72 3.12
N VAL A 278 -1.16 -1.50 3.62
CA VAL A 278 -2.22 -2.53 3.64
C VAL A 278 -2.59 -2.98 2.24
N LYS A 279 -2.77 -2.06 1.30
CA LYS A 279 -3.05 -2.37 -0.11
C LYS A 279 -1.95 -3.25 -0.71
N ARG A 280 -0.69 -2.88 -0.52
CA ARG A 280 0.45 -3.65 -1.01
C ARG A 280 0.52 -5.04 -0.41
N ILE A 281 0.26 -5.18 0.90
CA ILE A 281 0.18 -6.49 1.56
C ILE A 281 -0.89 -7.36 0.91
N MET A 282 -2.06 -6.80 0.61
CA MET A 282 -3.13 -7.55 -0.04
C MET A 282 -2.78 -7.94 -1.49
N GLU A 283 -2.15 -7.05 -2.25
CA GLU A 283 -1.64 -7.35 -3.61
C GLU A 283 -0.63 -8.52 -3.59
N GLU A 284 0.30 -8.54 -2.63
CA GLU A 284 1.27 -9.64 -2.46
C GLU A 284 0.60 -10.99 -2.08
N HIS A 285 -0.63 -10.94 -1.54
CA HIS A 285 -1.44 -12.12 -1.21
C HIS A 285 -2.51 -12.45 -2.28
N GLY A 286 -2.47 -11.78 -3.45
CA GLY A 286 -3.48 -11.96 -4.51
C GLY A 286 -4.89 -11.53 -4.09
N GLY A 287 -4.99 -10.71 -3.05
CA GLY A 287 -6.23 -10.18 -2.50
C GLY A 287 -6.48 -8.73 -2.88
N ARG A 288 -7.47 -8.12 -2.25
CA ARG A 288 -7.82 -6.71 -2.48
C ARG A 288 -8.26 -6.01 -1.19
N LEU A 289 -8.05 -4.70 -1.16
CA LEU A 289 -8.50 -3.79 -0.12
C LEU A 289 -9.80 -3.12 -0.56
N ILE A 290 -10.84 -3.17 0.30
CA ILE A 290 -12.15 -2.55 0.04
C ILE A 290 -12.39 -1.49 1.11
N LEU A 291 -12.74 -0.27 0.67
CA LEU A 291 -13.00 0.89 1.53
C LEU A 291 -14.46 1.30 1.41
N GLU A 292 -15.22 1.19 2.49
CA GLU A 292 -16.67 1.46 2.55
C GLU A 292 -17.00 2.31 3.77
N ASP A 293 -18.16 2.95 3.72
CA ASP A 293 -18.73 3.55 4.92
C ASP A 293 -19.25 2.43 5.85
N ALA A 294 -19.08 2.59 7.14
CA ALA A 294 -19.68 1.67 8.11
C ALA A 294 -21.22 1.71 7.97
N PRO A 295 -21.93 0.62 8.28
CA PRO A 295 -23.39 0.66 8.41
C PRO A 295 -23.77 1.77 9.37
N ALA A 296 -24.81 2.52 9.01
CA ALA A 296 -25.32 3.56 9.90
C ALA A 296 -25.71 2.94 11.24
N ALA A 297 -25.08 3.39 12.31
CA ALA A 297 -25.48 3.02 13.67
C ALA A 297 -26.77 3.73 14.06
N ALA A 298 -27.48 3.23 15.09
CA ALA A 298 -28.74 3.81 15.54
C ALA A 298 -28.63 5.28 16.01
N ASP A 299 -27.41 5.72 16.33
CA ASP A 299 -27.06 7.08 16.75
C ASP A 299 -26.72 8.02 15.57
N GLY A 300 -26.81 7.53 14.32
CA GLY A 300 -26.55 8.30 13.10
C GLY A 300 -25.08 8.54 12.79
N ILE A 301 -24.14 7.98 13.58
CA ILE A 301 -22.71 8.07 13.32
C ILE A 301 -22.33 7.06 12.25
N GLN A 302 -21.70 7.55 11.20
CA GLN A 302 -21.23 6.75 10.08
C GLN A 302 -19.70 6.77 10.04
N GLY A 303 -19.09 5.73 10.65
CA GLY A 303 -17.65 5.52 10.61
C GLY A 303 -17.16 4.88 9.31
N ALA A 304 -15.99 4.27 9.35
CA ALA A 304 -15.40 3.57 8.23
C ALA A 304 -15.46 2.04 8.39
N ARG A 305 -15.54 1.35 7.25
CA ARG A 305 -15.40 -0.09 7.14
C ARG A 305 -14.31 -0.40 6.12
N VAL A 306 -13.29 -1.12 6.56
CA VAL A 306 -12.17 -1.53 5.71
C VAL A 306 -12.09 -3.04 5.70
N THR A 307 -12.15 -3.64 4.50
CA THR A 307 -12.15 -5.10 4.33
C THR A 307 -10.91 -5.53 3.55
N LEU A 308 -10.16 -6.47 4.11
CA LEU A 308 -9.12 -7.25 3.46
C LEU A 308 -9.79 -8.50 2.90
N LEU A 309 -9.91 -8.62 1.58
CA LEU A 309 -10.52 -9.76 0.92
C LEU A 309 -9.45 -10.56 0.20
N PHE A 310 -9.26 -11.82 0.60
CA PHE A 310 -8.28 -12.72 0.00
C PHE A 310 -8.81 -13.39 -1.27
N GLY A 311 -7.92 -14.06 -2.02
CA GLY A 311 -8.33 -14.92 -3.14
C GLY A 311 -9.22 -16.08 -2.67
N LYS A 312 -9.94 -16.71 -3.61
CA LYS A 312 -10.75 -17.90 -3.28
C LYS A 312 -9.85 -19.02 -2.75
N LEU A 313 -10.37 -19.74 -1.76
CA LEU A 313 -9.79 -21.00 -1.36
C LEU A 313 -9.93 -21.99 -2.54
N VAL A 314 -8.81 -22.51 -3.02
CA VAL A 314 -8.76 -23.52 -4.09
C VAL A 314 -8.73 -24.90 -3.46
#